data_f424f3c14030d03490b4db0fbfe4fdb0
#
_entry.id   f424f3c14030d03490b4db0fbfe4fdb0
#
_cell.length_a   1.000
_cell.length_b   1.000
_cell.length_c   1.000
_cell.angle_alpha   90.00
_cell.angle_beta   90.00
_cell.angle_gamma   90.00
#
_symmetry.space_group_name_H-M   'P 1'
#
loop_
_entity.id
_entity.type
_entity.pdbx_description
1 polymer ?
#
loop_
_entity_poly.entity_id
_entity_poly.type
_entity_poly.pdbx_seq_one_letter_code
_entity_poly.pdbx_strand_id
1 'polypeptide(L)'
;MRQQPKAGGGLLKNIARNRTNYLFLLPFGIVFLLFTVIPVVIAICLSFTHFNVLEPPTFNGWGNFQQLFFNDDLFITALTNTLTFAVILGPAGYILSLAFAWFINELGPKMRSFMTLLFYAPSLANIYVIWKVIFSSDAYGFVNAWLTRLGFITSPVLWLQSKSTMVGVIILILLWASLSTSFLAFIAGFQ
;
A
#
# COMPACT_ATOMS: atom_id res chain seq x y z
N MET A 1 30.49 19.88 22.10
CA MET A 1 31.37 19.26 21.10
C MET A 1 31.09 17.75 21.07
N ARG A 2 30.33 17.26 20.08
CA ARG A 2 30.12 15.81 19.87
C ARG A 2 31.29 15.28 19.06
N GLN A 3 32.10 14.43 19.69
CA GLN A 3 33.19 13.74 18.99
C GLN A 3 32.60 12.85 17.89
N GLN A 4 32.95 13.13 16.64
CA GLN A 4 32.68 12.23 15.52
C GLN A 4 33.44 10.92 15.74
N PRO A 5 32.82 9.75 15.57
CA PRO A 5 33.53 8.47 15.67
C PRO A 5 34.53 8.33 14.53
N LYS A 6 35.81 8.15 14.85
CA LYS A 6 36.87 7.83 13.90
C LYS A 6 36.48 6.55 13.10
N ALA A 7 36.25 6.71 11.81
CA ALA A 7 36.10 5.61 10.85
C ALA A 7 37.45 4.94 10.66
N GLY A 8 37.77 3.87 11.41
CA GLY A 8 39.06 3.21 11.37
C GLY A 8 39.13 1.83 12.05
N GLY A 9 38.00 1.18 12.25
CA GLY A 9 37.95 -0.20 12.75
C GLY A 9 37.27 -1.09 11.73
N GLY A 10 37.94 -2.21 11.32
CA GLY A 10 37.35 -3.18 10.41
C GLY A 10 35.96 -3.62 10.89
N LEU A 11 35.05 -4.01 9.95
CA LEU A 11 33.66 -4.39 10.21
C LEU A 11 33.52 -5.31 11.44
N LEU A 12 34.39 -6.30 11.59
CA LEU A 12 34.41 -7.24 12.72
C LEU A 12 34.62 -6.55 14.07
N LYS A 13 35.50 -5.53 14.15
CA LYS A 13 35.76 -4.78 15.38
C LYS A 13 34.57 -3.90 15.78
N ASN A 14 33.88 -3.37 14.80
CA ASN A 14 32.65 -2.59 15.04
C ASN A 14 31.51 -3.50 15.50
N ILE A 15 31.34 -4.68 14.93
CA ILE A 15 30.40 -5.71 15.36
C ILE A 15 30.67 -6.13 16.81
N ALA A 16 31.91 -6.46 17.14
CA ALA A 16 32.30 -6.84 18.49
C ALA A 16 32.05 -5.75 19.53
N ARG A 17 32.27 -4.49 19.17
CA ARG A 17 31.99 -3.34 20.04
C ARG A 17 30.49 -3.11 20.29
N ASN A 18 29.65 -3.44 19.31
CA ASN A 18 28.21 -3.24 19.39
C ASN A 18 27.42 -4.57 19.60
N ARG A 19 28.07 -5.60 20.13
CA ARG A 19 27.50 -6.94 20.30
C ARG A 19 26.14 -6.94 21.03
N THR A 20 25.99 -6.08 22.01
CA THR A 20 24.74 -5.95 22.77
C THR A 20 23.58 -5.52 21.86
N ASN A 21 23.80 -4.56 20.96
CA ASN A 21 22.78 -4.12 20.01
C ASN A 21 22.37 -5.23 19.04
N TYR A 22 23.36 -6.02 18.56
CA TYR A 22 23.06 -7.18 17.71
C TYR A 22 22.32 -8.28 18.47
N LEU A 23 22.63 -8.49 19.75
CA LEU A 23 21.93 -9.46 20.58
C LEU A 23 20.45 -9.10 20.75
N PHE A 24 20.12 -7.81 20.94
CA PHE A 24 18.73 -7.36 20.98
C PHE A 24 18.00 -7.47 19.64
N LEU A 25 18.72 -7.34 18.52
CA LEU A 25 18.15 -7.52 17.17
C LEU A 25 18.01 -9.00 16.78
N LEU A 26 18.74 -9.90 17.43
CA LEU A 26 18.84 -11.31 17.05
C LEU A 26 17.47 -12.03 17.05
N PRO A 27 16.58 -11.90 18.05
CA PRO A 27 15.27 -12.56 18.04
C PRO A 27 14.44 -12.14 16.81
N PHE A 28 14.37 -10.83 16.52
CA PHE A 28 13.70 -10.32 15.33
C PHE A 28 14.39 -10.80 14.05
N GLY A 29 15.73 -10.74 14.00
CA GLY A 29 16.52 -11.16 12.85
C GLY A 29 16.29 -12.63 12.50
N ILE A 30 16.23 -13.53 13.49
CA ILE A 30 15.92 -14.95 13.27
C ILE A 30 14.53 -15.13 12.67
N VAL A 31 13.49 -14.51 13.27
CA VAL A 31 12.14 -14.61 12.76
C VAL A 31 12.03 -14.05 11.34
N PHE A 32 12.64 -12.89 11.08
CA PHE A 32 12.68 -12.28 9.76
C PHE A 32 13.40 -13.17 8.73
N LEU A 33 14.53 -13.76 9.10
CA LEU A 33 15.29 -14.66 8.21
C LEU A 33 14.47 -15.92 7.89
N LEU A 34 13.88 -16.56 8.90
CA LEU A 34 13.13 -17.81 8.73
C LEU A 34 11.81 -17.63 7.96
N PHE A 35 11.08 -16.55 8.21
CA PHE A 35 9.73 -16.37 7.68
C PHE A 35 9.65 -15.37 6.52
N THR A 36 10.71 -14.63 6.25
CA THR A 36 10.73 -13.68 5.12
C THR A 36 11.83 -14.02 4.13
N VAL A 37 13.11 -14.04 4.59
CA VAL A 37 14.23 -14.19 3.66
C VAL A 37 14.29 -15.59 3.04
N ILE A 38 14.22 -16.64 3.87
CA ILE A 38 14.30 -18.03 3.37
C ILE A 38 13.14 -18.35 2.40
N PRO A 39 11.85 -18.08 2.70
CA PRO A 39 10.77 -18.31 1.74
C PRO A 39 10.93 -17.53 0.43
N VAL A 40 11.42 -16.28 0.48
CA VAL A 40 11.69 -15.50 -0.73
C VAL A 40 12.79 -16.14 -1.57
N VAL A 41 13.89 -16.57 -0.96
CA VAL A 41 14.98 -17.26 -1.69
C VAL A 41 14.48 -18.56 -2.31
N ILE A 42 13.70 -19.36 -1.56
CA ILE A 42 13.10 -20.60 -2.07
C ILE A 42 12.16 -20.28 -3.25
N ALA A 43 11.31 -19.27 -3.14
CA ALA A 43 10.40 -18.86 -4.21
C ALA A 43 11.18 -18.45 -5.48
N ILE A 44 12.28 -17.69 -5.34
CA ILE A 44 13.14 -17.34 -6.46
C ILE A 44 13.76 -18.59 -7.11
N CYS A 45 14.26 -19.53 -6.32
CA CYS A 45 14.82 -20.79 -6.86
C CYS A 45 13.73 -21.60 -7.58
N LEU A 46 12.55 -21.75 -6.98
CA LEU A 46 11.43 -22.49 -7.56
C LEU A 46 10.85 -21.83 -8.81
N SER A 47 11.00 -20.51 -8.97
CA SER A 47 10.51 -19.80 -10.17
C SER A 47 11.18 -20.27 -11.46
N PHE A 48 12.37 -20.85 -11.38
CA PHE A 48 13.07 -21.45 -12.52
C PHE A 48 12.80 -22.96 -12.69
N THR A 49 11.87 -23.51 -11.92
CA THR A 49 11.56 -24.95 -11.95
C THR A 49 10.09 -25.17 -12.26
N HIS A 50 9.78 -26.33 -12.82
CA HIS A 50 8.42 -26.84 -12.84
C HIS A 50 8.16 -27.55 -11.51
N PHE A 51 7.28 -26.99 -10.68
CA PHE A 51 6.98 -27.50 -9.33
C PHE A 51 5.46 -27.44 -9.06
N ASN A 52 4.86 -28.62 -8.85
CA ASN A 52 3.43 -28.78 -8.60
C ASN A 52 3.11 -29.29 -7.18
N VAL A 53 4.09 -29.27 -6.28
CA VAL A 53 4.01 -29.76 -4.88
C VAL A 53 3.94 -31.29 -4.77
N LEU A 54 3.47 -32.00 -5.77
CA LEU A 54 3.30 -33.45 -5.76
C LEU A 54 4.57 -34.19 -6.24
N GLU A 55 5.36 -33.53 -7.07
CA GLU A 55 6.57 -34.09 -7.67
C GLU A 55 7.80 -33.24 -7.32
N PRO A 56 9.00 -33.81 -7.33
CA PRO A 56 10.21 -33.04 -7.14
C PRO A 56 10.35 -31.94 -8.18
N PRO A 57 10.89 -30.76 -7.81
CA PRO A 57 11.08 -29.65 -8.75
C PRO A 57 12.05 -30.05 -9.87
N THR A 58 11.66 -29.86 -11.12
CA THR A 58 12.48 -30.07 -12.32
C THR A 58 12.86 -28.73 -12.94
N PHE A 59 14.08 -28.58 -13.39
CA PHE A 59 14.56 -27.31 -13.93
C PHE A 59 13.86 -26.97 -15.26
N ASN A 60 13.19 -25.82 -15.29
CA ASN A 60 12.42 -25.30 -16.44
C ASN A 60 13.07 -24.03 -17.06
N GLY A 61 14.17 -23.54 -16.51
CA GLY A 61 14.77 -22.30 -16.97
C GLY A 61 13.81 -21.11 -16.92
N TRP A 62 13.63 -20.41 -18.03
CA TRP A 62 12.77 -19.24 -18.17
C TRP A 62 11.32 -19.58 -18.59
N GLY A 63 10.94 -20.84 -18.67
CA GLY A 63 9.62 -21.25 -19.18
C GLY A 63 8.46 -20.65 -18.40
N ASN A 64 8.53 -20.60 -17.07
CA ASN A 64 7.49 -19.98 -16.22
C ASN A 64 7.34 -18.48 -16.49
N PHE A 65 8.46 -17.78 -16.70
CA PHE A 65 8.42 -16.35 -17.02
C PHE A 65 7.89 -16.08 -18.43
N GLN A 66 8.23 -16.94 -19.41
CA GLN A 66 7.68 -16.84 -20.75
C GLN A 66 6.16 -17.06 -20.72
N GLN A 67 5.67 -18.05 -19.98
CA GLN A 67 4.24 -18.27 -19.82
C GLN A 67 3.57 -17.07 -19.16
N LEU A 68 4.16 -16.50 -18.10
CA LEU A 68 3.61 -15.38 -17.36
C LEU A 68 3.50 -14.10 -18.22
N PHE A 69 4.53 -13.77 -18.98
CA PHE A 69 4.58 -12.52 -19.74
C PHE A 69 3.94 -12.58 -21.12
N PHE A 70 3.87 -13.76 -21.75
CA PHE A 70 3.39 -13.90 -23.13
C PHE A 70 2.08 -14.67 -23.27
N ASN A 71 1.70 -15.48 -22.28
CA ASN A 71 0.53 -16.35 -22.38
C ASN A 71 -0.47 -16.19 -21.23
N ASP A 72 -0.22 -15.30 -20.27
CA ASP A 72 -1.13 -15.03 -19.13
C ASP A 72 -1.70 -13.63 -19.22
N ASP A 73 -2.87 -13.49 -19.85
CA ASP A 73 -3.59 -12.22 -19.99
C ASP A 73 -4.01 -11.62 -18.64
N LEU A 74 -4.26 -12.47 -17.63
CA LEU A 74 -4.61 -12.01 -16.29
C LEU A 74 -3.43 -11.30 -15.62
N PHE A 75 -2.23 -11.87 -15.76
CA PHE A 75 -1.01 -11.25 -15.23
C PHE A 75 -0.74 -9.90 -15.88
N ILE A 76 -0.82 -9.82 -17.21
CA ILE A 76 -0.62 -8.57 -17.95
C ILE A 76 -1.65 -7.51 -17.54
N THR A 77 -2.92 -7.91 -17.41
CA THR A 77 -3.97 -7.02 -16.93
C THR A 77 -3.71 -6.54 -15.50
N ALA A 78 -3.33 -7.44 -14.60
CA ALA A 78 -3.01 -7.10 -13.21
C ALA A 78 -1.80 -6.17 -13.11
N LEU A 79 -0.74 -6.44 -13.88
CA LEU A 79 0.46 -5.61 -13.96
C LEU A 79 0.13 -4.20 -14.45
N THR A 80 -0.63 -4.09 -15.53
CA THR A 80 -1.06 -2.81 -16.11
C THR A 80 -1.90 -2.01 -15.11
N ASN A 81 -2.85 -2.65 -14.43
CA ASN A 81 -3.66 -2.01 -13.40
C ASN A 81 -2.79 -1.54 -12.23
N THR A 82 -1.84 -2.36 -11.78
CA THR A 82 -0.92 -2.01 -10.68
C THR A 82 -0.07 -0.81 -11.03
N LEU A 83 0.51 -0.77 -12.25
CA LEU A 83 1.29 0.36 -12.73
C LEU A 83 0.42 1.63 -12.86
N THR A 84 -0.78 1.50 -13.39
CA THR A 84 -1.74 2.61 -13.49
C THR A 84 -2.05 3.19 -12.11
N PHE A 85 -2.36 2.34 -11.14
CA PHE A 85 -2.58 2.80 -9.76
C PHE A 85 -1.32 3.43 -9.17
N ALA A 86 -0.14 2.84 -9.34
CA ALA A 86 1.09 3.39 -8.80
C ALA A 86 1.42 4.79 -9.35
N VAL A 87 1.27 4.99 -10.67
CA VAL A 87 1.52 6.27 -11.34
C VAL A 87 0.51 7.35 -10.91
N ILE A 88 -0.74 6.98 -10.70
CA ILE A 88 -1.77 7.95 -10.28
C ILE A 88 -1.70 8.19 -8.76
N LEU A 89 -1.69 7.13 -7.96
CA LEU A 89 -1.80 7.25 -6.50
C LEU A 89 -0.53 7.82 -5.86
N GLY A 90 0.65 7.50 -6.38
CA GLY A 90 1.91 8.02 -5.85
C GLY A 90 1.96 9.54 -5.86
N PRO A 91 1.99 10.17 -7.03
CA PRO A 91 2.05 11.64 -7.12
C PRO A 91 0.81 12.32 -6.56
N ALA A 92 -0.40 11.84 -6.88
CA ALA A 92 -1.64 12.47 -6.44
C ALA A 92 -1.81 12.36 -4.92
N GLY A 93 -1.51 11.19 -4.32
CA GLY A 93 -1.57 10.98 -2.87
C GLY A 93 -0.57 11.87 -2.12
N TYR A 94 0.64 12.01 -2.66
CA TYR A 94 1.65 12.91 -2.10
C TYR A 94 1.19 14.38 -2.12
N ILE A 95 0.74 14.87 -3.28
CA ILE A 95 0.27 16.25 -3.46
C ILE A 95 -0.94 16.53 -2.57
N LEU A 96 -1.92 15.62 -2.55
CA LEU A 96 -3.11 15.76 -1.71
C LEU A 96 -2.73 15.78 -0.22
N SER A 97 -1.89 14.85 0.24
CA SER A 97 -1.45 14.81 1.64
C SER A 97 -0.72 16.09 2.05
N LEU A 98 0.16 16.60 1.20
CA LEU A 98 0.87 17.86 1.42
C LEU A 98 -0.11 19.05 1.48
N ALA A 99 -1.03 19.15 0.50
CA ALA A 99 -2.02 20.23 0.43
C ALA A 99 -2.95 20.23 1.65
N PHE A 100 -3.49 19.07 2.02
CA PHE A 100 -4.34 18.94 3.20
C PHE A 100 -3.59 19.24 4.50
N ALA A 101 -2.35 18.76 4.64
CA ALA A 101 -1.53 19.07 5.81
C ALA A 101 -1.25 20.57 5.92
N TRP A 102 -0.97 21.25 4.81
CA TRP A 102 -0.78 22.68 4.77
C TRP A 102 -2.04 23.44 5.18
N PHE A 103 -3.21 23.14 4.55
CA PHE A 103 -4.48 23.77 4.91
C PHE A 103 -4.81 23.59 6.40
N ILE A 104 -4.63 22.37 6.92
CA ILE A 104 -4.95 22.07 8.32
C ILE A 104 -3.96 22.75 9.27
N ASN A 105 -2.70 22.94 8.86
CA ASN A 105 -1.72 23.65 9.67
C ASN A 105 -2.06 25.14 9.88
N GLU A 106 -2.75 25.77 8.93
CA GLU A 106 -3.26 27.15 9.04
C GLU A 106 -4.44 27.29 10.02
N LEU A 107 -5.07 26.19 10.44
CA LEU A 107 -6.22 26.21 11.33
C LEU A 107 -5.77 26.41 12.79
N GLY A 108 -6.64 27.01 13.60
CA GLY A 108 -6.42 27.14 15.04
C GLY A 108 -6.30 25.76 15.73
N PRO A 109 -5.67 25.68 16.91
CA PRO A 109 -5.27 24.42 17.55
C PRO A 109 -6.40 23.40 17.74
N LYS A 110 -7.60 23.85 18.11
CA LYS A 110 -8.77 22.97 18.32
C LYS A 110 -9.28 22.38 17.00
N MET A 111 -9.41 23.22 15.97
CA MET A 111 -9.86 22.79 14.66
C MET A 111 -8.82 21.91 13.98
N ARG A 112 -7.54 22.22 14.12
CA ARG A 112 -6.42 21.39 13.65
C ARG A 112 -6.51 19.98 14.24
N SER A 113 -6.66 19.84 15.56
CA SER A 113 -6.76 18.55 16.23
C SER A 113 -7.98 17.75 15.74
N PHE A 114 -9.13 18.40 15.57
CA PHE A 114 -10.34 17.77 15.05
C PHE A 114 -10.17 17.29 13.61
N MET A 115 -9.63 18.14 12.72
CA MET A 115 -9.38 17.75 11.32
C MET A 115 -8.33 16.65 11.22
N THR A 116 -7.26 16.72 12.03
CA THR A 116 -6.25 15.64 12.07
C THR A 116 -6.88 14.31 12.45
N LEU A 117 -7.75 14.26 13.45
CA LEU A 117 -8.49 13.07 13.84
C LEU A 117 -9.39 12.56 12.70
N LEU A 118 -10.13 13.45 12.06
CA LEU A 118 -11.05 13.12 10.95
C LEU A 118 -10.30 12.46 9.77
N PHE A 119 -9.17 13.05 9.36
CA PHE A 119 -8.37 12.53 8.25
C PHE A 119 -7.49 11.33 8.62
N TYR A 120 -7.23 11.12 9.91
CA TYR A 120 -6.55 9.92 10.39
C TYR A 120 -7.50 8.73 10.59
N ALA A 121 -8.79 8.97 10.79
CA ALA A 121 -9.80 7.94 10.99
C ALA A 121 -9.77 6.80 9.95
N PRO A 122 -9.51 7.04 8.64
CA PRO A 122 -9.38 5.99 7.64
C PRO A 122 -8.35 4.91 7.98
N SER A 123 -7.27 5.25 8.68
CA SER A 123 -6.24 4.28 9.06
C SER A 123 -6.68 3.32 10.18
N LEU A 124 -7.72 3.68 10.93
CA LEU A 124 -8.21 2.93 12.09
C LEU A 124 -9.38 2.01 11.77
N ALA A 125 -10.08 2.27 10.65
CA ALA A 125 -11.30 1.57 10.29
C ALA A 125 -11.07 0.53 9.18
N ASN A 126 -11.93 -0.50 9.13
CA ASN A 126 -12.00 -1.38 7.98
C ASN A 126 -12.69 -0.65 6.81
N ILE A 127 -11.92 0.20 6.14
CA ILE A 127 -12.35 1.12 5.07
C ILE A 127 -13.13 0.39 3.98
N TYR A 128 -12.70 -0.82 3.62
CA TYR A 128 -13.31 -1.59 2.57
C TYR A 128 -14.82 -1.83 2.81
N VAL A 129 -15.21 -2.15 4.04
CA VAL A 129 -16.61 -2.43 4.37
C VAL A 129 -17.47 -1.17 4.21
N ILE A 130 -16.97 -0.03 4.69
CA ILE A 130 -17.66 1.26 4.60
C ILE A 130 -17.88 1.65 3.14
N TRP A 131 -16.84 1.58 2.33
CA TRP A 131 -16.91 1.94 0.91
C TRP A 131 -17.77 0.98 0.09
N LYS A 132 -17.78 -0.31 0.44
CA LYS A 132 -18.68 -1.29 -0.19
C LYS A 132 -20.16 -0.92 0.02
N VAL A 133 -20.52 -0.40 1.18
CA VAL A 133 -21.89 0.07 1.46
C VAL A 133 -22.18 1.38 0.71
N ILE A 134 -21.25 2.33 0.73
CA ILE A 134 -21.40 3.63 0.06
C ILE A 134 -21.58 3.46 -1.45
N PHE A 135 -20.72 2.64 -2.09
CA PHE A 135 -20.73 2.36 -3.53
C PHE A 135 -21.41 1.03 -3.87
N SER A 136 -22.39 0.61 -3.08
CA SER A 136 -23.21 -0.54 -3.43
C SER A 136 -23.88 -0.34 -4.79
N SER A 137 -23.89 -1.38 -5.61
CA SER A 137 -24.45 -1.35 -6.97
C SER A 137 -25.98 -1.49 -7.03
N ASP A 138 -26.64 -1.61 -5.89
CA ASP A 138 -28.09 -1.67 -5.79
C ASP A 138 -28.74 -0.27 -5.69
N ALA A 139 -30.06 -0.22 -5.81
CA ALA A 139 -30.83 1.02 -5.72
C ALA A 139 -30.79 1.66 -4.32
N TYR A 140 -30.47 0.88 -3.29
CA TYR A 140 -30.35 1.33 -1.89
C TYR A 140 -28.93 1.73 -1.53
N GLY A 141 -27.95 1.49 -2.41
CA GLY A 141 -26.59 1.99 -2.24
C GLY A 141 -26.60 3.50 -2.00
N PHE A 142 -25.82 3.96 -1.01
CA PHE A 142 -25.89 5.36 -0.55
C PHE A 142 -25.72 6.36 -1.70
N VAL A 143 -24.73 6.17 -2.57
CA VAL A 143 -24.45 7.05 -3.72
C VAL A 143 -25.58 6.95 -4.75
N ASN A 144 -26.04 5.75 -5.09
CA ASN A 144 -27.14 5.54 -6.04
C ASN A 144 -28.44 6.18 -5.55
N ALA A 145 -28.80 5.95 -4.30
CA ALA A 145 -30.00 6.54 -3.71
C ALA A 145 -29.97 8.07 -3.73
N TRP A 146 -28.80 8.67 -3.43
CA TRP A 146 -28.62 10.11 -3.43
C TRP A 146 -28.68 10.70 -4.85
N LEU A 147 -27.99 10.10 -5.81
CA LEU A 147 -28.00 10.53 -7.22
C LEU A 147 -29.39 10.38 -7.86
N THR A 148 -30.12 9.31 -7.53
CA THR A 148 -31.50 9.12 -8.00
C THR A 148 -32.46 10.20 -7.42
N ARG A 149 -32.31 10.53 -6.12
CA ARG A 149 -33.11 11.60 -5.50
C ARG A 149 -32.86 12.98 -6.12
N LEU A 150 -31.62 13.24 -6.53
CA LEU A 150 -31.27 14.49 -7.21
C LEU A 150 -31.62 14.50 -8.71
N GLY A 151 -32.09 13.39 -9.25
CA GLY A 151 -32.49 13.27 -10.67
C GLY A 151 -31.30 13.13 -11.64
N PHE A 152 -30.09 12.86 -11.15
CA PHE A 152 -28.92 12.68 -12.00
C PHE A 152 -28.89 11.32 -12.71
N ILE A 153 -29.47 10.30 -12.09
CA ILE A 153 -29.56 8.94 -12.65
C ILE A 153 -30.98 8.40 -12.55
N THR A 154 -31.37 7.59 -13.53
CA THR A 154 -32.68 6.91 -13.57
C THR A 154 -32.61 5.45 -13.20
N SER A 155 -31.38 4.86 -13.25
CA SER A 155 -31.10 3.47 -12.88
C SER A 155 -29.82 3.39 -12.06
N PRO A 156 -29.71 2.41 -11.15
CA PRO A 156 -28.52 2.24 -10.32
C PRO A 156 -27.26 2.01 -11.15
N VAL A 157 -26.17 2.71 -10.79
CA VAL A 157 -24.86 2.53 -11.42
C VAL A 157 -24.13 1.37 -10.74
N LEU A 158 -23.52 0.50 -11.53
CA LEU A 158 -22.74 -0.65 -11.06
C LEU A 158 -21.31 -0.25 -10.72
N TRP A 159 -21.14 0.55 -9.65
CA TRP A 159 -19.88 1.21 -9.28
C TRP A 159 -18.65 0.29 -9.20
N LEU A 160 -18.82 -0.86 -8.54
CA LEU A 160 -17.74 -1.82 -8.30
C LEU A 160 -17.81 -3.08 -9.18
N GLN A 161 -18.75 -3.11 -10.14
CA GLN A 161 -18.96 -4.25 -11.04
C GLN A 161 -18.70 -3.88 -12.51
N SER A 162 -18.75 -2.61 -12.87
CA SER A 162 -18.45 -2.13 -14.20
C SER A 162 -16.98 -1.72 -14.31
N LYS A 163 -16.27 -2.19 -15.34
CA LYS A 163 -14.87 -1.85 -15.61
C LYS A 163 -14.66 -0.34 -15.75
N SER A 164 -15.64 0.37 -16.31
CA SER A 164 -15.55 1.83 -16.55
C SER A 164 -15.58 2.66 -15.28
N THR A 165 -16.31 2.22 -14.25
CA THR A 165 -16.51 2.98 -12.99
C THR A 165 -15.60 2.46 -11.87
N MET A 166 -15.32 1.17 -11.84
CA MET A 166 -14.59 0.50 -10.76
C MET A 166 -13.20 1.10 -10.53
N VAL A 167 -12.45 1.34 -11.58
CA VAL A 167 -11.07 1.89 -11.49
C VAL A 167 -11.10 3.27 -10.86
N GLY A 168 -12.03 4.15 -11.29
CA GLY A 168 -12.17 5.49 -10.73
C GLY A 168 -12.57 5.48 -9.25
N VAL A 169 -13.52 4.61 -8.88
CA VAL A 169 -13.95 4.45 -7.48
C VAL A 169 -12.80 3.94 -6.61
N ILE A 170 -12.06 2.94 -7.07
CA ILE A 170 -10.91 2.41 -6.34
C ILE A 170 -9.83 3.49 -6.16
N ILE A 171 -9.52 4.27 -7.20
CA ILE A 171 -8.56 5.38 -7.11
C ILE A 171 -9.01 6.39 -6.05
N LEU A 172 -10.29 6.79 -6.06
CA LEU A 172 -10.86 7.72 -5.07
C LEU A 172 -10.69 7.19 -3.64
N ILE A 173 -11.05 5.93 -3.42
CA ILE A 173 -10.92 5.27 -2.10
C ILE A 173 -9.47 5.23 -1.64
N LEU A 174 -8.56 4.83 -2.52
CA LEU A 174 -7.14 4.69 -2.20
C LEU A 174 -6.46 6.05 -2.00
N LEU A 175 -6.84 7.09 -2.74
CA LEU A 175 -6.37 8.47 -2.51
C LEU A 175 -6.79 8.96 -1.12
N TRP A 176 -8.06 8.75 -0.75
CA TRP A 176 -8.52 9.11 0.58
C TRP A 176 -7.80 8.32 1.68
N ALA A 177 -7.59 7.02 1.48
CA ALA A 177 -6.84 6.17 2.41
C ALA A 177 -5.37 6.59 2.54
N SER A 178 -4.74 7.05 1.45
CA SER A 178 -3.34 7.50 1.45
C SER A 178 -3.12 8.77 2.28
N LEU A 179 -4.16 9.60 2.44
CA LEU A 179 -4.09 10.80 3.27
C LEU A 179 -3.76 10.48 4.73
N SER A 180 -4.18 9.31 5.23
CA SER A 180 -4.12 8.99 6.67
C SER A 180 -2.71 8.87 7.24
N THR A 181 -1.76 8.32 6.50
CA THR A 181 -0.41 8.02 7.01
C THR A 181 0.61 9.10 6.64
N SER A 182 0.62 9.53 5.38
CA SER A 182 1.56 10.54 4.87
C SER A 182 1.29 11.93 5.44
N PHE A 183 0.03 12.24 5.66
CA PHE A 183 -0.46 13.49 6.21
C PHE A 183 0.11 13.84 7.60
N LEU A 184 0.20 12.86 8.53
CA LEU A 184 0.78 13.10 9.86
C LEU A 184 2.27 13.48 9.79
N ALA A 185 3.01 12.87 8.86
CA ALA A 185 4.43 13.21 8.66
C ALA A 185 4.60 14.66 8.18
N PHE A 186 3.71 15.12 7.29
CA PHE A 186 3.73 16.52 6.84
C PHE A 186 3.34 17.51 7.95
N ILE A 187 2.30 17.20 8.73
CA ILE A 187 1.92 18.06 9.88
C ILE A 187 3.07 18.17 10.87
N ALA A 188 3.74 17.07 11.19
CA ALA A 188 4.90 17.08 12.08
C ALA A 188 6.09 17.87 11.51
N GLY A 189 6.22 17.91 10.18
CA GLY A 189 7.26 18.70 9.50
C GLY A 189 6.97 20.20 9.42
N PHE A 190 5.71 20.63 9.55
CA PHE A 190 5.30 22.04 9.56
C PHE A 190 5.33 22.67 10.96
N GLN A 191 5.50 21.89 12.02
CA GLN A 191 5.62 22.33 13.41
C GLN A 191 7.08 22.42 13.86
#